data_c46cc7a510b83831f4617a5b1ce52305
#
_entry.id   c46cc7a510b83831f4617a5b1ce52305
#
_cell.length_a   1.000
_cell.length_b   1.000
_cell.length_c   1.000
_cell.angle_alpha   90.00
_cell.angle_beta   90.00
_cell.angle_gamma   90.00
#
_symmetry.space_group_name_H-M   'P 1'
#
loop_
_entity.id
_entity.type
_entity.pdbx_description
1 polymer ?
#
loop_
_entity_poly.entity_id
_entity_poly.type
_entity_poly.pdbx_seq_one_letter_code
_entity_poly.pdbx_strand_id
1 'polypeptide(L)'
;PGPGSAWTPPFHRGAAKGEVREVLKALHETGRLTRQEAVSMLPVIALGAETGDIVLDMCASPGSKTTQIAECLGDSGLVLANEVVSSRVNMLVSNSHRHGSPCIGVVNHDGRHMPMVPESGFDRVLVDAPCTGSGTTRKNPDVWSKWLPSGGRSLHDLQVDLLSRAVTITKPGGRIVYATCSLDPVEDEAVVAEV
;
A
#
# COMPACT_ATOMS: atom_id res chain seq x y z
N PRO A 1 12.02 -19.39 7.05
CA PRO A 1 11.26 -18.73 5.99
C PRO A 1 12.20 -17.85 5.18
N GLY A 2 12.09 -17.91 3.84
CA GLY A 2 12.87 -17.05 2.95
C GLY A 2 12.45 -15.58 3.06
N PRO A 3 13.20 -14.63 2.45
CA PRO A 3 12.83 -13.23 2.44
C PRO A 3 11.41 -13.07 1.86
N GLY A 4 10.56 -12.28 2.53
CA GLY A 4 9.18 -12.05 2.14
C GLY A 4 8.15 -13.09 2.58
N SER A 5 8.52 -14.10 3.37
CA SER A 5 7.55 -15.07 3.88
C SER A 5 6.66 -14.45 4.97
N ALA A 6 5.35 -14.43 4.71
CA ALA A 6 4.39 -14.03 5.72
C ALA A 6 4.29 -15.09 6.83
N TRP A 7 4.61 -14.71 8.06
CA TRP A 7 4.35 -15.54 9.23
C TRP A 7 3.11 -15.04 9.97
N THR A 8 2.12 -15.90 10.09
CA THR A 8 0.91 -15.61 10.87
C THR A 8 1.01 -16.35 12.20
N PRO A 9 1.07 -15.64 13.32
CA PRO A 9 1.08 -16.30 14.62
C PRO A 9 -0.23 -17.07 14.84
N PRO A 10 -0.19 -18.23 15.49
CA PRO A 10 -1.35 -19.11 15.69
C PRO A 10 -2.35 -18.60 16.73
N PHE A 11 -2.34 -17.31 17.07
CA PHE A 11 -3.21 -16.73 18.09
C PHE A 11 -3.82 -15.40 17.62
N HIS A 12 -5.03 -15.13 18.09
CA HIS A 12 -5.77 -13.90 17.80
C HIS A 12 -5.10 -12.66 18.41
N ARG A 13 -5.41 -11.48 17.82
CA ARG A 13 -4.97 -10.17 18.31
C ARG A 13 -5.29 -10.04 19.81
N GLY A 14 -4.27 -9.82 20.64
CA GLY A 14 -4.39 -9.75 22.09
C GLY A 14 -4.18 -11.05 22.85
N ALA A 15 -4.11 -12.21 22.18
CA ALA A 15 -3.81 -13.49 22.81
C ALA A 15 -2.32 -13.70 23.07
N ALA A 16 -1.44 -12.98 22.37
CA ALA A 16 0.00 -12.96 22.69
C ALA A 16 0.21 -12.17 23.98
N LYS A 17 0.37 -12.89 25.09
CA LYS A 17 0.64 -12.29 26.40
C LYS A 17 2.11 -12.43 26.76
N GLY A 18 2.62 -11.49 27.56
CA GLY A 18 3.96 -11.59 28.16
C GLY A 18 5.09 -11.51 27.13
N GLU A 19 6.07 -12.40 27.27
CA GLU A 19 7.34 -12.38 26.54
C GLU A 19 7.20 -12.35 25.01
N VAL A 20 6.26 -13.11 24.43
CA VAL A 20 6.04 -13.14 22.97
C VAL A 20 5.63 -11.76 22.45
N ARG A 21 4.78 -11.06 23.17
CA ARG A 21 4.36 -9.69 22.79
C ARG A 21 5.54 -8.72 22.81
N GLU A 22 6.37 -8.80 23.83
CA GLU A 22 7.56 -7.93 23.97
C GLU A 22 8.60 -8.24 22.88
N VAL A 23 8.82 -9.52 22.57
CA VAL A 23 9.69 -9.93 21.47
C VAL A 23 9.17 -9.39 20.12
N LEU A 24 7.88 -9.56 19.81
CA LEU A 24 7.29 -9.06 18.57
C LEU A 24 7.34 -7.52 18.49
N LYS A 25 7.22 -6.84 19.63
CA LYS A 25 7.34 -5.40 19.70
C LYS A 25 8.78 -4.96 19.42
N ALA A 26 9.76 -5.57 20.07
CA ALA A 26 11.18 -5.29 19.85
C ALA A 26 11.61 -5.55 18.41
N LEU A 27 11.17 -6.66 17.81
CA LEU A 27 11.42 -6.96 16.38
C LEU A 27 10.79 -5.93 15.44
N HIS A 28 9.60 -5.44 15.79
CA HIS A 28 8.95 -4.37 15.02
C HIS A 28 9.68 -3.03 15.15
N GLU A 29 10.09 -2.66 16.37
CA GLU A 29 10.82 -1.42 16.63
C GLU A 29 12.22 -1.41 15.97
N THR A 30 12.85 -2.57 15.84
CA THR A 30 14.15 -2.72 15.17
C THR A 30 14.05 -2.93 13.65
N GLY A 31 12.85 -2.88 13.06
CA GLY A 31 12.64 -3.06 11.62
C GLY A 31 12.74 -4.50 11.11
N ARG A 32 13.05 -5.45 11.99
CA ARG A 32 13.17 -6.87 11.62
C ARG A 32 11.84 -7.57 11.38
N LEU A 33 10.74 -6.92 11.72
CA LEU A 33 9.39 -7.40 11.52
C LEU A 33 8.45 -6.23 11.28
N THR A 34 7.70 -6.28 10.18
CA THR A 34 6.60 -5.35 9.92
C THR A 34 5.27 -6.04 10.20
N ARG A 35 4.45 -5.43 11.07
CA ARG A 35 3.11 -5.93 11.35
C ARG A 35 2.16 -5.41 10.29
N GLN A 36 1.54 -6.33 9.56
CA GLN A 36 0.58 -6.04 8.51
C GLN A 36 -0.61 -6.99 8.62
N GLU A 37 -1.79 -6.52 8.26
CA GLU A 37 -2.96 -7.39 8.18
C GLU A 37 -2.88 -8.27 6.95
N ALA A 38 -3.26 -9.55 7.06
CA ALA A 38 -3.13 -10.53 5.99
C ALA A 38 -3.83 -10.07 4.69
N VAL A 39 -5.03 -9.50 4.79
CA VAL A 39 -5.78 -9.00 3.62
C VAL A 39 -5.03 -7.86 2.92
N SER A 40 -4.36 -6.98 3.67
CA SER A 40 -3.61 -5.86 3.09
C SER A 40 -2.32 -6.28 2.39
N MET A 41 -1.91 -7.55 2.51
CA MET A 41 -0.77 -8.12 1.77
C MET A 41 -1.16 -8.54 0.36
N LEU A 42 -2.44 -8.85 0.10
CA LEU A 42 -2.91 -9.39 -1.17
C LEU A 42 -2.62 -8.48 -2.38
N PRO A 43 -2.79 -7.15 -2.31
CA PRO A 43 -2.47 -6.28 -3.43
C PRO A 43 -1.01 -6.36 -3.87
N VAL A 44 -0.07 -6.48 -2.92
CA VAL A 44 1.36 -6.61 -3.24
C VAL A 44 1.67 -8.00 -3.83
N ILE A 45 1.01 -9.05 -3.35
CA ILE A 45 1.14 -10.39 -3.93
C ILE A 45 0.62 -10.40 -5.37
N ALA A 46 -0.54 -9.75 -5.63
CA ALA A 46 -1.11 -9.62 -6.96
C ALA A 46 -0.24 -8.76 -7.89
N LEU A 47 0.45 -7.75 -7.33
CA LEU A 47 1.36 -6.89 -8.07
C LEU A 47 2.53 -7.69 -8.64
N GLY A 48 3.02 -8.68 -7.91
CA GLY A 48 4.08 -9.57 -8.36
C GLY A 48 5.37 -8.80 -8.69
N ALA A 49 5.78 -7.90 -7.80
CA ALA A 49 7.04 -7.18 -7.95
C ALA A 49 8.22 -8.15 -7.83
N GLU A 50 9.22 -7.96 -8.68
CA GLU A 50 10.40 -8.80 -8.79
C GLU A 50 11.67 -7.98 -8.61
N THR A 51 12.78 -8.65 -8.31
CA THR A 51 14.08 -8.01 -8.17
C THR A 51 14.46 -7.26 -9.44
N GLY A 52 14.83 -5.99 -9.30
CA GLY A 52 15.18 -5.09 -10.39
C GLY A 52 14.03 -4.23 -10.93
N ASP A 53 12.78 -4.49 -10.52
CA ASP A 53 11.63 -3.68 -10.93
C ASP A 53 11.72 -2.24 -10.35
N ILE A 54 11.19 -1.30 -11.11
CA ILE A 54 10.90 0.07 -10.66
C ILE A 54 9.40 0.16 -10.40
N VAL A 55 9.04 0.25 -9.14
CA VAL A 55 7.66 0.17 -8.66
C VAL A 55 7.21 1.54 -8.13
N LEU A 56 5.98 1.94 -8.44
CA LEU A 56 5.31 3.06 -7.79
C LEU A 56 4.25 2.53 -6.81
N ASP A 57 4.33 2.95 -5.55
CA ASP A 57 3.24 2.86 -4.57
C ASP A 57 2.60 4.26 -4.47
N MET A 58 1.47 4.44 -5.17
CA MET A 58 0.92 5.76 -5.47
C MET A 58 0.26 6.45 -4.27
N CYS A 59 -0.24 5.68 -3.29
CA CYS A 59 -0.91 6.17 -2.08
C CYS A 59 -0.36 5.44 -0.84
N ALA A 60 0.94 5.57 -0.62
CA ALA A 60 1.75 4.65 0.16
C ALA A 60 1.54 4.68 1.68
N SER A 61 1.14 5.83 2.25
CA SER A 61 1.09 5.96 3.72
C SER A 61 0.05 5.02 4.36
N PRO A 62 0.43 4.30 5.41
CA PRO A 62 1.59 4.48 6.29
C PRO A 62 2.87 3.71 5.88
N GLY A 63 2.91 3.01 4.74
CA GLY A 63 4.09 2.35 4.22
C GLY A 63 4.16 0.83 4.41
N SER A 64 3.10 0.18 4.85
CA SER A 64 3.10 -1.28 5.05
C SER A 64 3.18 -2.06 3.74
N LYS A 65 2.51 -1.60 2.68
CA LYS A 65 2.62 -2.18 1.35
C LYS A 65 3.95 -1.81 0.69
N THR A 66 4.42 -0.58 0.89
CA THR A 66 5.75 -0.12 0.45
C THR A 66 6.87 -1.02 0.97
N THR A 67 6.88 -1.29 2.28
CA THR A 67 7.91 -2.16 2.88
C THR A 67 7.78 -3.61 2.40
N GLN A 68 6.59 -4.10 2.16
CA GLN A 68 6.36 -5.42 1.57
C GLN A 68 6.87 -5.48 0.11
N ILE A 69 6.67 -4.43 -0.69
CA ILE A 69 7.23 -4.33 -2.04
C ILE A 69 8.77 -4.35 -1.98
N ALA A 70 9.35 -3.56 -1.07
CA ALA A 70 10.81 -3.52 -0.89
C ALA A 70 11.40 -4.90 -0.55
N GLU A 71 10.70 -5.71 0.24
CA GLU A 71 11.10 -7.11 0.49
C GLU A 71 11.09 -7.98 -0.77
N CYS A 72 10.12 -7.76 -1.67
CA CYS A 72 10.07 -8.47 -2.96
C CYS A 72 11.22 -8.05 -3.89
N LEU A 73 11.63 -6.78 -3.85
CA LEU A 73 12.73 -6.26 -4.64
C LEU A 73 14.10 -6.77 -4.14
N GLY A 74 14.21 -7.11 -2.86
CA GLY A 74 15.49 -7.46 -2.23
C GLY A 74 16.46 -6.27 -2.23
N ASP A 75 17.64 -6.46 -2.79
CA ASP A 75 18.70 -5.43 -2.83
C ASP A 75 18.80 -4.71 -4.19
N SER A 76 17.87 -4.94 -5.11
CA SER A 76 17.91 -4.38 -6.47
C SER A 76 16.54 -3.94 -6.93
N GLY A 77 16.47 -2.72 -7.46
CA GLY A 77 15.23 -2.08 -7.88
C GLY A 77 14.93 -0.83 -7.07
N LEU A 78 13.72 -0.31 -7.24
CA LEU A 78 13.23 0.89 -6.54
C LEU A 78 11.74 0.78 -6.30
N VAL A 79 11.29 1.02 -5.07
CA VAL A 79 9.91 1.40 -4.82
C VAL A 79 9.83 2.89 -4.49
N LEU A 80 9.18 3.64 -5.36
CA LEU A 80 8.87 5.05 -5.15
C LEU A 80 7.54 5.13 -4.42
N ALA A 81 7.60 5.49 -3.15
CA ALA A 81 6.45 5.58 -2.26
C ALA A 81 5.93 7.02 -2.21
N ASN A 82 4.73 7.25 -2.73
CA ASN A 82 4.12 8.57 -2.80
C ASN A 82 3.01 8.76 -1.77
N GLU A 83 2.93 9.93 -1.20
CA GLU A 83 1.82 10.36 -0.32
C GLU A 83 1.54 11.86 -0.52
N VAL A 84 0.29 12.20 -0.80
CA VAL A 84 -0.11 13.59 -1.06
C VAL A 84 -0.22 14.42 0.22
N VAL A 85 -0.60 13.81 1.34
CA VAL A 85 -0.79 14.50 2.62
C VAL A 85 0.51 14.60 3.38
N SER A 86 1.12 15.79 3.44
CA SER A 86 2.44 16.02 4.05
C SER A 86 2.54 15.53 5.51
N SER A 87 1.48 15.63 6.30
CA SER A 87 1.49 15.11 7.68
C SER A 87 1.60 13.57 7.74
N ARG A 88 1.11 12.87 6.71
CA ARG A 88 1.20 11.41 6.59
C ARG A 88 2.54 10.95 6.01
N VAL A 89 3.23 11.81 5.27
CA VAL A 89 4.60 11.54 4.77
C VAL A 89 5.56 11.24 5.91
N ASN A 90 5.46 11.95 7.03
CA ASN A 90 6.32 11.71 8.19
C ASN A 90 6.21 10.27 8.72
N MET A 91 5.01 9.70 8.71
CA MET A 91 4.78 8.32 9.12
C MET A 91 5.37 7.33 8.10
N LEU A 92 5.19 7.61 6.81
CA LEU A 92 5.77 6.83 5.72
C LEU A 92 7.29 6.81 5.81
N VAL A 93 7.93 7.97 5.97
CA VAL A 93 9.39 8.11 6.16
C VAL A 93 9.85 7.32 7.39
N SER A 94 9.19 7.48 8.54
CA SER A 94 9.55 6.76 9.77
C SER A 94 9.48 5.24 9.59
N ASN A 95 8.46 4.74 8.90
CA ASN A 95 8.30 3.31 8.64
C ASN A 95 9.34 2.79 7.64
N SER A 96 9.65 3.57 6.60
CA SER A 96 10.69 3.24 5.61
C SER A 96 12.08 3.22 6.25
N HIS A 97 12.41 4.21 7.08
CA HIS A 97 13.65 4.26 7.84
C HIS A 97 13.81 3.06 8.79
N ARG A 98 12.74 2.72 9.50
CA ARG A 98 12.76 1.57 10.41
C ARG A 98 12.98 0.26 9.65
N HIS A 99 12.41 0.12 8.46
CA HIS A 99 12.61 -1.05 7.60
C HIS A 99 14.05 -1.16 7.09
N GLY A 100 14.66 -0.03 6.72
CA GLY A 100 16.08 0.05 6.39
C GLY A 100 16.45 -0.44 4.99
N SER A 101 15.49 -0.73 4.11
CA SER A 101 15.79 -1.10 2.72
C SER A 101 16.34 0.10 1.94
N PRO A 102 17.42 -0.08 1.16
CA PRO A 102 17.96 0.97 0.29
C PRO A 102 17.07 1.21 -0.95
N CYS A 103 16.11 0.31 -1.21
CA CYS A 103 15.24 0.37 -2.39
C CYS A 103 14.02 1.28 -2.22
N ILE A 104 13.85 1.98 -1.08
CA ILE A 104 12.69 2.83 -0.83
C ILE A 104 13.05 4.30 -1.05
N GLY A 105 12.39 4.92 -2.04
CA GLY A 105 12.36 6.38 -2.21
C GLY A 105 10.99 6.92 -1.77
N VAL A 106 10.95 8.05 -1.04
CA VAL A 106 9.70 8.68 -0.61
C VAL A 106 9.53 10.03 -1.29
N VAL A 107 8.35 10.28 -1.83
CA VAL A 107 7.98 11.56 -2.44
C VAL A 107 6.64 12.07 -1.89
N ASN A 108 6.46 13.39 -1.92
CA ASN A 108 5.21 14.04 -1.53
C ASN A 108 4.63 14.75 -2.76
N HIS A 109 3.73 14.07 -3.46
CA HIS A 109 3.15 14.58 -4.69
C HIS A 109 1.69 14.15 -4.84
N ASP A 110 0.90 14.90 -5.61
CA ASP A 110 -0.44 14.46 -6.00
C ASP A 110 -0.32 13.32 -7.03
N GLY A 111 -0.82 12.14 -6.67
CA GLY A 111 -0.76 10.94 -7.52
C GLY A 111 -1.38 11.14 -8.91
N ARG A 112 -2.40 11.99 -9.04
CA ARG A 112 -3.05 12.33 -10.32
C ARG A 112 -2.10 13.02 -11.31
N HIS A 113 -1.09 13.69 -10.78
CA HIS A 113 -0.10 14.44 -11.56
C HIS A 113 1.30 13.85 -11.45
N MET A 114 1.41 12.61 -10.95
CA MET A 114 2.69 11.93 -10.77
C MET A 114 3.48 11.94 -12.08
N PRO A 115 4.72 12.46 -12.09
CA PRO A 115 5.55 12.42 -13.29
C PRO A 115 5.88 10.98 -13.70
N MET A 116 6.10 10.75 -14.98
CA MET A 116 6.60 9.48 -15.48
C MET A 116 8.12 9.45 -15.27
N VAL A 117 8.54 8.78 -14.23
CA VAL A 117 9.94 8.58 -13.87
C VAL A 117 10.11 7.10 -13.50
N PRO A 118 10.89 6.32 -14.24
CA PRO A 118 11.71 6.67 -15.42
C PRO A 118 10.88 7.02 -16.66
N GLU A 119 11.53 7.60 -17.68
CA GLU A 119 10.87 7.94 -18.95
C GLU A 119 10.24 6.73 -19.66
N SER A 120 10.75 5.52 -19.42
CA SER A 120 10.19 4.27 -19.92
C SER A 120 8.91 3.85 -19.22
N GLY A 121 8.52 4.50 -18.12
CA GLY A 121 7.43 4.12 -17.23
C GLY A 121 7.83 3.13 -16.14
N PHE A 122 6.94 2.93 -15.19
CA PHE A 122 7.12 1.98 -14.08
C PHE A 122 6.86 0.54 -14.53
N ASP A 123 7.60 -0.42 -13.97
CA ASP A 123 7.35 -1.85 -14.17
C ASP A 123 6.05 -2.29 -13.51
N ARG A 124 5.80 -1.76 -12.32
CA ARG A 124 4.61 -2.05 -11.51
C ARG A 124 4.08 -0.78 -10.87
N VAL A 125 2.77 -0.64 -10.82
CA VAL A 125 2.11 0.46 -10.10
C VAL A 125 1.05 -0.09 -9.17
N LEU A 126 1.15 0.23 -7.89
CA LEU A 126 0.12 -0.03 -6.89
C LEU A 126 -0.68 1.23 -6.63
N VAL A 127 -1.98 1.15 -6.78
CA VAL A 127 -2.95 2.18 -6.41
C VAL A 127 -3.79 1.66 -5.25
N ASP A 128 -3.27 1.77 -4.03
CA ASP A 128 -4.06 1.52 -2.80
C ASP A 128 -4.86 2.80 -2.50
N ALA A 129 -5.97 2.95 -3.21
CA ALA A 129 -6.67 4.22 -3.32
C ALA A 129 -7.30 4.70 -2.00
N PRO A 130 -7.35 6.01 -1.77
CA PRO A 130 -8.18 6.57 -0.70
C PRO A 130 -9.63 6.18 -0.93
N CYS A 131 -10.28 5.65 0.11
CA CYS A 131 -11.63 5.10 0.04
C CYS A 131 -12.41 5.32 1.33
N THR A 132 -13.69 5.01 1.34
CA THR A 132 -14.55 5.12 2.53
C THR A 132 -14.20 4.11 3.63
N GLY A 133 -13.48 3.05 3.28
CA GLY A 133 -12.98 2.06 4.23
C GLY A 133 -14.06 1.15 4.83
N SER A 134 -15.19 0.96 4.16
CA SER A 134 -16.32 0.16 4.65
C SER A 134 -15.95 -1.29 5.00
N GLY A 135 -14.93 -1.86 4.38
CA GLY A 135 -14.38 -3.19 4.73
C GLY A 135 -13.55 -3.24 6.01
N THR A 136 -13.30 -2.08 6.65
CA THR A 136 -12.44 -2.02 7.86
C THR A 136 -13.22 -2.06 9.18
N THR A 137 -14.53 -2.29 9.17
CA THR A 137 -15.44 -2.21 10.34
C THR A 137 -14.96 -3.02 11.54
N ARG A 138 -14.29 -4.15 11.32
CA ARG A 138 -13.69 -4.96 12.39
C ARG A 138 -12.59 -4.23 13.17
N LYS A 139 -11.81 -3.38 12.47
CA LYS A 139 -10.72 -2.59 13.07
C LYS A 139 -11.21 -1.22 13.54
N ASN A 140 -12.08 -0.63 12.75
CA ASN A 140 -12.61 0.71 12.91
C ASN A 140 -14.14 0.64 13.01
N PRO A 141 -14.71 0.27 14.17
CA PRO A 141 -16.16 0.16 14.34
C PRO A 141 -16.92 1.44 14.00
N ASP A 142 -16.27 2.59 14.17
CA ASP A 142 -16.82 3.90 13.85
C ASP A 142 -17.19 4.08 12.37
N VAL A 143 -16.53 3.33 11.48
CA VAL A 143 -16.83 3.36 10.03
C VAL A 143 -18.28 2.97 9.80
N TRP A 144 -18.81 2.00 10.55
CA TRP A 144 -20.20 1.55 10.44
C TRP A 144 -21.21 2.65 10.68
N SER A 145 -20.95 3.52 11.66
CA SER A 145 -21.86 4.64 12.01
C SER A 145 -21.66 5.88 11.15
N LYS A 146 -20.49 6.02 10.50
CA LYS A 146 -20.10 7.19 9.69
C LYS A 146 -20.28 6.96 8.20
N TRP A 147 -20.46 5.72 7.76
CA TRP A 147 -20.61 5.41 6.36
C TRP A 147 -21.91 5.99 5.78
N LEU A 148 -21.78 6.60 4.62
CA LEU A 148 -22.90 7.17 3.85
C LEU A 148 -22.78 6.75 2.39
N PRO A 149 -23.90 6.50 1.68
CA PRO A 149 -23.89 6.18 0.25
C PRO A 149 -23.25 7.27 -0.64
N SER A 150 -23.23 8.51 -0.15
CA SER A 150 -22.56 9.62 -0.84
C SER A 150 -21.04 9.59 -0.71
N GLY A 151 -20.49 8.84 0.26
CA GLY A 151 -19.07 8.77 0.51
C GLY A 151 -18.29 8.21 -0.67
N GLY A 152 -18.69 7.05 -1.18
CA GLY A 152 -18.09 6.43 -2.36
C GLY A 152 -18.18 7.33 -3.59
N ARG A 153 -19.34 7.90 -3.85
CA ARG A 153 -19.53 8.83 -4.98
C ARG A 153 -18.61 10.05 -4.93
N SER A 154 -18.33 10.56 -3.74
CA SER A 154 -17.46 11.74 -3.58
C SER A 154 -15.98 11.44 -3.82
N LEU A 155 -15.57 10.16 -3.75
CA LEU A 155 -14.19 9.71 -3.99
C LEU A 155 -13.99 9.13 -5.38
N HIS A 156 -15.07 8.77 -6.07
CA HIS A 156 -15.03 8.06 -7.34
C HIS A 156 -14.17 8.76 -8.39
N ASP A 157 -14.41 10.05 -8.66
CA ASP A 157 -13.65 10.81 -9.64
C ASP A 157 -12.14 10.85 -9.31
N LEU A 158 -11.80 11.01 -8.03
CA LEU A 158 -10.41 10.95 -7.58
C LEU A 158 -9.78 9.58 -7.83
N GLN A 159 -10.53 8.51 -7.59
CA GLN A 159 -10.06 7.13 -7.78
C GLN A 159 -9.86 6.83 -9.28
N VAL A 160 -10.78 7.29 -10.14
CA VAL A 160 -10.66 7.20 -11.61
C VAL A 160 -9.42 7.97 -12.09
N ASP A 161 -9.21 9.20 -11.63
CA ASP A 161 -8.05 10.01 -11.99
C ASP A 161 -6.73 9.32 -11.60
N LEU A 162 -6.66 8.75 -10.39
CA LEU A 162 -5.47 8.04 -9.91
C LEU A 162 -5.18 6.79 -10.76
N LEU A 163 -6.21 5.99 -11.05
CA LEU A 163 -6.04 4.79 -11.86
C LEU A 163 -5.70 5.13 -13.31
N SER A 164 -6.35 6.13 -13.91
CA SER A 164 -6.03 6.62 -15.26
C SER A 164 -4.58 7.11 -15.34
N ARG A 165 -4.10 7.81 -14.30
CA ARG A 165 -2.71 8.21 -14.23
C ARG A 165 -1.78 7.00 -14.13
N ALA A 166 -2.11 6.01 -13.31
CA ALA A 166 -1.35 4.78 -13.20
C ALA A 166 -1.19 4.08 -14.55
N VAL A 167 -2.27 3.99 -15.34
CA VAL A 167 -2.22 3.44 -16.71
C VAL A 167 -1.23 4.20 -17.59
N THR A 168 -1.28 5.54 -17.53
CA THR A 168 -0.42 6.40 -18.38
C THR A 168 1.07 6.26 -18.08
N ILE A 169 1.44 6.03 -16.81
CA ILE A 169 2.84 6.00 -16.37
C ILE A 169 3.41 4.60 -16.20
N THR A 170 2.61 3.57 -16.44
CA THR A 170 3.08 2.19 -16.46
C THR A 170 3.60 1.84 -17.86
N LYS A 171 4.77 1.21 -17.95
CA LYS A 171 5.34 0.80 -19.23
C LYS A 171 4.47 -0.26 -19.92
N PRO A 172 4.52 -0.35 -21.26
CA PRO A 172 3.87 -1.47 -21.97
C PRO A 172 4.35 -2.83 -21.43
N GLY A 173 3.40 -3.70 -21.09
CA GLY A 173 3.70 -5.00 -20.45
C GLY A 173 3.91 -4.93 -18.94
N GLY A 174 3.90 -3.74 -18.34
CA GLY A 174 3.91 -3.56 -16.89
C GLY A 174 2.58 -4.01 -16.26
N ARG A 175 2.52 -3.99 -14.93
CA ARG A 175 1.33 -4.41 -14.19
C ARG A 175 0.85 -3.32 -13.25
N ILE A 176 -0.46 -3.13 -13.22
CA ILE A 176 -1.14 -2.23 -12.29
C ILE A 176 -2.03 -3.06 -11.37
N VAL A 177 -2.01 -2.74 -10.10
CA VAL A 177 -2.97 -3.26 -9.12
C VAL A 177 -3.70 -2.09 -8.50
N TYR A 178 -5.01 -2.06 -8.68
CA TYR A 178 -5.92 -1.18 -7.99
C TYR A 178 -6.48 -1.91 -6.77
N ALA A 179 -6.47 -1.27 -5.63
CA ALA A 179 -6.95 -1.84 -4.38
C ALA A 179 -7.62 -0.78 -3.51
N THR A 180 -8.65 -1.18 -2.78
CA THR A 180 -9.28 -0.38 -1.74
C THR A 180 -9.53 -1.21 -0.49
N CYS A 181 -9.85 -0.57 0.60
CA CYS A 181 -10.44 -1.23 1.76
C CYS A 181 -11.95 -0.94 1.87
N SER A 182 -12.59 -0.60 0.76
CA SER A 182 -14.04 -0.46 0.62
C SER A 182 -14.69 -1.79 0.24
N LEU A 183 -16.01 -1.87 0.41
CA LEU A 183 -16.90 -2.91 -0.13
C LEU A 183 -17.94 -2.28 -1.06
N ASP A 184 -17.75 -1.01 -1.42
CA ASP A 184 -18.68 -0.27 -2.27
C ASP A 184 -18.27 -0.45 -3.74
N PRO A 185 -19.10 -1.07 -4.60
CA PRO A 185 -18.79 -1.27 -6.00
C PRO A 185 -18.57 0.04 -6.78
N VAL A 186 -19.05 1.17 -6.25
CA VAL A 186 -18.78 2.50 -6.82
C VAL A 186 -17.30 2.87 -6.68
N GLU A 187 -16.64 2.41 -5.61
CA GLU A 187 -15.21 2.63 -5.33
C GLU A 187 -14.31 1.53 -5.91
N ASP A 188 -14.87 0.42 -6.35
CA ASP A 188 -14.13 -0.76 -6.83
C ASP A 188 -14.39 -1.03 -8.32
N GLU A 189 -15.41 -1.81 -8.65
CA GLU A 189 -15.67 -2.26 -10.02
C GLU A 189 -16.00 -1.10 -10.96
N ALA A 190 -16.72 -0.07 -10.49
CA ALA A 190 -17.08 1.07 -11.32
C ALA A 190 -15.87 1.90 -11.73
N VAL A 191 -14.89 2.07 -10.83
CA VAL A 191 -13.63 2.78 -11.13
C VAL A 191 -12.84 2.04 -12.22
N VAL A 192 -12.73 0.71 -12.10
CA VAL A 192 -12.00 -0.10 -13.09
C VAL A 192 -12.73 -0.15 -14.43
N ALA A 193 -14.06 -0.09 -14.42
CA ALA A 193 -14.87 -0.12 -15.66
C ALA A 193 -14.82 1.20 -16.42
N GLU A 194 -14.50 2.32 -15.76
CA GLU A 194 -14.44 3.65 -16.37
C GLU A 194 -13.07 3.94 -17.02
N VAL A 195 -12.00 3.28 -16.57
CA VAL A 195 -10.63 3.43 -17.07
C VAL A 195 -10.28 2.38 -18.11
#